data_487ee1e46d97649539aa9b7045c35fb0
#
_entry.id   487ee1e46d97649539aa9b7045c35fb0
#
_cell.length_a   1.000
_cell.length_b   1.000
_cell.length_c   1.000
_cell.angle_alpha   90.00
_cell.angle_beta   90.00
_cell.angle_gamma   90.00
#
_symmetry.space_group_name_H-M   'P 1'
#
loop_
_entity.id
_entity.type
_entity.pdbx_description
1 polymer ?
#
loop_
_entity_poly.entity_id
_entity_poly.type
_entity_poly.pdbx_seq_one_letter_code
_entity_poly.pdbx_strand_id
1 'polypeptide(L)'
;YSWYRQNKVGGTTNANINSAMLYAFVDPASPAGGISIDGWKTLWKYCADGKYSSDDSYKYGFDPLNKGDVAVSTFYSSSLYGKIDAAAESSEHPLKGALEPENWNLVDIDDGTYYIAEYIGILDKAGRSGEETEAVKAFAEWFGSAETQAAWGEEFDSYPCNTAAANILYPDGIPAIYTLKNFALSKVEGTDMTYAEYVAAHSSEWTNIMTNLGFYWADASAAVAEPDWDNLDWATLTQAAK
;
A
#
# COMPACT_ATOMS: atom_id res chain seq x y z
N TYR A 1 6.82 4.09 9.50
CA TYR A 1 7.30 5.49 9.33
C TYR A 1 7.65 5.82 7.89
N SER A 2 8.25 4.93 7.12
CA SER A 2 8.58 5.15 5.71
C SER A 2 7.34 5.22 4.79
N TRP A 3 6.25 4.55 5.13
CA TRP A 3 5.00 4.54 4.35
C TRP A 3 4.49 5.95 4.06
N TYR A 4 4.69 6.85 4.98
CA TYR A 4 4.21 8.21 4.88
C TYR A 4 4.88 8.98 3.73
N ARG A 5 6.15 8.75 3.50
CA ARG A 5 6.87 9.41 2.42
C ARG A 5 6.60 8.88 1.04
N GLN A 6 6.23 7.63 0.94
CA GLN A 6 5.92 7.03 -0.35
C GLN A 6 4.80 7.78 -1.09
N ASN A 7 3.94 8.48 -0.35
CA ASN A 7 2.90 9.32 -0.93
C ASN A 7 3.33 10.70 -1.40
N LYS A 8 4.44 11.22 -0.92
CA LYS A 8 4.92 12.57 -1.29
C LYS A 8 5.21 12.70 -2.79
N VAL A 9 5.43 11.60 -3.47
CA VAL A 9 5.82 11.59 -4.90
C VAL A 9 4.61 11.59 -5.84
N GLY A 10 3.40 11.80 -5.34
CA GLY A 10 2.21 11.91 -6.17
C GLY A 10 1.80 10.63 -6.92
N GLY A 11 2.39 9.50 -6.56
CA GLY A 11 2.05 8.22 -7.16
C GLY A 11 0.81 7.61 -6.49
N THR A 12 -0.19 7.30 -7.26
CA THR A 12 -1.39 6.59 -6.80
C THR A 12 -1.10 5.23 -6.18
N THR A 13 0.03 4.62 -6.49
CA THR A 13 0.46 3.31 -6.00
C THR A 13 0.67 3.23 -4.50
N ASN A 14 1.03 4.33 -3.84
CA ASN A 14 1.29 4.33 -2.40
C ASN A 14 0.08 4.73 -1.56
N ALA A 15 -0.99 5.21 -2.18
CA ALA A 15 -2.24 5.53 -1.51
C ALA A 15 -2.84 4.31 -0.79
N ASN A 16 -2.67 3.12 -1.35
CA ASN A 16 -3.20 1.88 -0.78
C ASN A 16 -2.50 1.48 0.52
N ILE A 17 -1.17 1.62 0.61
CA ILE A 17 -0.43 1.35 1.84
C ILE A 17 -0.85 2.32 2.95
N ASN A 18 -1.00 3.60 2.61
CA ASN A 18 -1.43 4.60 3.58
C ASN A 18 -2.86 4.37 4.03
N SER A 19 -3.73 3.99 3.11
CA SER A 19 -5.10 3.63 3.43
C SER A 19 -5.17 2.42 4.35
N ALA A 20 -4.28 1.43 4.16
CA ALA A 20 -4.16 0.30 5.07
C ALA A 20 -3.74 0.71 6.48
N MET A 21 -2.86 1.71 6.61
CA MET A 21 -2.46 2.23 7.92
C MET A 21 -3.58 2.98 8.66
N LEU A 22 -4.59 3.46 7.93
CA LEU A 22 -5.77 4.10 8.52
C LEU A 22 -6.82 3.11 8.99
N TYR A 23 -6.72 1.84 8.63
CA TYR A 23 -7.72 0.82 8.96
C TYR A 23 -8.10 0.80 10.45
N ALA A 24 -7.10 0.82 11.33
CA ALA A 24 -7.32 0.78 12.78
C ALA A 24 -8.07 2.01 13.35
N PHE A 25 -8.23 3.05 12.54
CA PHE A 25 -8.82 4.32 12.94
C PHE A 25 -10.14 4.62 12.23
N VAL A 26 -10.64 3.66 11.44
CA VAL A 26 -11.93 3.82 10.76
C VAL A 26 -13.05 3.96 11.77
N ASP A 27 -13.80 5.05 11.64
CA ASP A 27 -14.99 5.39 12.43
C ASP A 27 -16.04 6.04 11.52
N PRO A 28 -17.00 5.27 11.00
CA PRO A 28 -18.01 5.81 10.07
C PRO A 28 -18.86 6.95 10.64
N ALA A 29 -18.91 7.10 11.96
CA ALA A 29 -19.64 8.20 12.60
C ALA A 29 -18.81 9.49 12.70
N SER A 30 -17.51 9.43 12.44
CA SER A 30 -16.62 10.57 12.54
C SER A 30 -16.88 11.59 11.42
N PRO A 31 -16.97 12.90 11.73
CA PRO A 31 -17.05 13.96 10.73
C PRO A 31 -15.74 14.16 9.96
N ALA A 32 -14.67 13.52 10.39
CA ALA A 32 -13.32 13.65 9.86
C ALA A 32 -13.02 12.65 8.73
N GLY A 33 -13.89 12.59 7.73
CA GLY A 33 -13.74 11.68 6.59
C GLY A 33 -13.85 10.20 6.98
N GLY A 34 -14.63 9.89 8.03
CA GLY A 34 -14.82 8.51 8.49
C GLY A 34 -13.60 7.90 9.18
N ILE A 35 -12.68 8.71 9.64
CA ILE A 35 -11.54 8.33 10.51
C ILE A 35 -11.71 9.02 11.85
N SER A 36 -11.44 8.32 12.94
CA SER A 36 -11.51 8.89 14.29
C SER A 36 -10.55 10.10 14.44
N ILE A 37 -10.94 11.08 15.22
CA ILE A 37 -10.08 12.24 15.47
C ILE A 37 -8.77 11.83 16.13
N ASP A 38 -8.79 10.82 17.01
CA ASP A 38 -7.58 10.26 17.62
C ASP A 38 -6.68 9.57 16.61
N GLY A 39 -7.25 8.99 15.56
CA GLY A 39 -6.49 8.48 14.41
C GLY A 39 -5.72 9.59 13.71
N TRP A 40 -6.37 10.70 13.40
CA TRP A 40 -5.70 11.86 12.81
C TRP A 40 -4.62 12.46 13.71
N LYS A 41 -4.90 12.60 15.02
CA LYS A 41 -3.90 13.03 16.02
C LYS A 41 -2.68 12.12 16.02
N THR A 42 -2.90 10.81 15.97
CA THR A 42 -1.82 9.81 15.96
C THR A 42 -0.96 9.94 14.71
N LEU A 43 -1.57 10.06 13.53
CA LEU A 43 -0.87 10.24 12.27
C LEU A 43 -0.07 11.54 12.25
N TRP A 44 -0.70 12.64 12.66
CA TRP A 44 -0.02 13.93 12.77
C TRP A 44 1.21 13.84 13.69
N LYS A 45 1.05 13.24 14.85
CA LYS A 45 2.14 13.07 15.82
C LYS A 45 3.31 12.29 15.27
N TYR A 46 3.07 11.23 14.50
CA TYR A 46 4.15 10.49 13.85
C TYR A 46 4.91 11.36 12.85
N CYS A 47 4.25 12.27 12.17
CA CYS A 47 4.86 13.22 11.28
C CYS A 47 5.63 14.31 12.03
N ALA A 48 5.00 14.93 13.04
CA ALA A 48 5.57 16.02 13.82
C ALA A 48 6.80 15.58 14.64
N ASP A 49 6.80 14.35 15.14
CA ASP A 49 7.94 13.79 15.88
C ASP A 49 9.17 13.52 14.99
N GLY A 50 9.10 13.82 13.69
CA GLY A 50 10.19 13.61 12.75
C GLY A 50 10.62 12.16 12.61
N LYS A 51 9.70 11.22 12.90
CA LYS A 51 9.98 9.77 12.90
C LYS A 51 9.95 9.15 11.51
N TYR A 52 9.89 9.97 10.49
CA TYR A 52 10.09 9.58 9.12
C TYR A 52 11.16 10.48 8.48
N SER A 53 11.92 9.96 7.54
CA SER A 53 12.93 10.74 6.85
C SER A 53 12.34 11.65 5.79
N SER A 54 12.93 12.82 5.60
CA SER A 54 12.64 13.76 4.52
C SER A 54 13.46 13.52 3.25
N ASP A 55 14.40 12.60 3.28
CA ASP A 55 15.30 12.29 2.17
C ASP A 55 14.56 11.50 1.06
N ASP A 56 14.67 11.91 -0.19
CA ASP A 56 14.06 11.26 -1.34
C ASP A 56 14.62 9.86 -1.62
N SER A 57 15.81 9.52 -1.11
CA SER A 57 16.39 8.17 -1.17
C SER A 57 15.59 7.14 -0.37
N TYR A 58 14.77 7.58 0.56
CA TYR A 58 13.89 6.73 1.36
C TYR A 58 12.60 6.31 0.67
N LYS A 59 12.49 6.58 -0.60
CA LYS A 59 11.29 6.44 -1.43
C LYS A 59 10.58 5.09 -1.28
N TYR A 60 11.32 4.02 -1.03
CA TYR A 60 10.78 2.66 -0.96
C TYR A 60 10.87 2.02 0.43
N GLY A 61 11.27 2.78 1.45
CA GLY A 61 11.31 2.28 2.82
C GLY A 61 12.50 1.39 3.18
N PHE A 62 13.34 0.98 2.22
CA PHE A 62 14.52 0.14 2.46
C PHE A 62 15.70 0.92 3.01
N ASP A 63 15.96 2.10 2.46
CA ASP A 63 17.11 2.91 2.87
C ASP A 63 17.06 3.29 4.35
N PRO A 64 15.92 3.69 4.94
CA PRO A 64 15.86 3.98 6.36
C PRO A 64 16.11 2.74 7.23
N LEU A 65 15.67 1.54 6.81
CA LEU A 65 16.00 0.30 7.51
C LEU A 65 17.49 0.01 7.43
N ASN A 66 18.09 0.12 6.23
CA ASN A 66 19.51 -0.13 6.00
C ASN A 66 20.41 0.84 6.77
N LYS A 67 19.97 2.10 6.93
CA LYS A 67 20.69 3.12 7.72
C LYS A 67 20.43 3.03 9.23
N GLY A 68 19.49 2.19 9.66
CA GLY A 68 19.10 2.08 11.06
C GLY A 68 18.23 3.25 11.57
N ASP A 69 17.71 4.08 10.67
CA ASP A 69 16.87 5.23 11.04
C ASP A 69 15.47 4.80 11.49
N VAL A 70 15.01 3.64 11.03
CA VAL A 70 13.75 3.02 11.44
C VAL A 70 13.97 1.54 11.72
N ALA A 71 13.25 1.01 12.69
CA ALA A 71 13.30 -0.41 13.05
C ALA A 71 12.21 -1.23 12.34
N VAL A 72 11.16 -0.59 11.86
CA VAL A 72 10.01 -1.22 11.18
C VAL A 72 9.64 -0.41 9.96
N SER A 73 9.32 -1.09 8.87
CA SER A 73 8.84 -0.46 7.66
C SER A 73 7.79 -1.33 6.97
N THR A 74 6.97 -0.70 6.12
CA THR A 74 5.95 -1.39 5.32
C THR A 74 6.37 -1.43 3.86
N PHE A 75 6.14 -2.58 3.21
CA PHE A 75 6.48 -2.80 1.81
C PHE A 75 5.36 -3.54 1.09
N TYR A 76 5.37 -3.45 -0.24
CA TYR A 76 4.76 -4.49 -1.06
C TYR A 76 5.65 -5.73 -1.07
N SER A 77 5.07 -6.93 -1.04
CA SER A 77 5.83 -8.18 -1.09
C SER A 77 6.72 -8.26 -2.34
N SER A 78 6.20 -7.91 -3.51
CA SER A 78 6.98 -7.85 -4.76
C SER A 78 8.19 -6.92 -4.67
N SER A 79 8.04 -5.75 -4.03
CA SER A 79 9.16 -4.84 -3.84
C SER A 79 10.20 -5.37 -2.87
N LEU A 80 9.80 -6.11 -1.84
CA LEU A 80 10.72 -6.72 -0.88
C LEU A 80 11.52 -7.85 -1.54
N TYR A 81 10.84 -8.81 -2.16
CA TYR A 81 11.50 -9.97 -2.75
C TYR A 81 12.42 -9.58 -3.91
N GLY A 82 12.00 -8.69 -4.81
CA GLY A 82 12.89 -8.19 -5.86
C GLY A 82 14.14 -7.46 -5.33
N LYS A 83 14.09 -6.89 -4.12
CA LYS A 83 15.30 -6.34 -3.48
C LYS A 83 16.18 -7.40 -2.84
N ILE A 84 15.58 -8.45 -2.27
CA ILE A 84 16.32 -9.60 -1.72
C ILE A 84 17.10 -10.26 -2.84
N ASP A 85 16.46 -10.53 -3.99
CA ASP A 85 17.09 -11.16 -5.13
C ASP A 85 18.21 -10.30 -5.70
N ALA A 86 17.99 -9.03 -5.94
CA ALA A 86 19.01 -8.10 -6.39
C ALA A 86 20.21 -8.02 -5.41
N ALA A 87 19.95 -8.08 -4.11
CA ALA A 87 20.99 -8.08 -3.10
C ALA A 87 21.76 -9.42 -3.07
N ALA A 88 21.09 -10.55 -3.36
CA ALA A 88 21.72 -11.86 -3.45
C ALA A 88 22.67 -11.96 -4.65
N GLU A 89 22.33 -11.34 -5.78
CA GLU A 89 23.11 -11.38 -7.02
C GLU A 89 24.39 -10.53 -6.99
N SER A 90 24.47 -9.54 -6.12
CA SER A 90 25.61 -8.60 -6.08
C SER A 90 26.17 -8.41 -4.68
N SER A 91 27.46 -8.74 -4.50
CA SER A 91 28.18 -8.50 -3.24
C SER A 91 28.33 -7.01 -2.90
N GLU A 92 28.17 -6.13 -3.89
CA GLU A 92 28.29 -4.68 -3.73
C GLU A 92 26.92 -3.99 -3.60
N HIS A 93 25.84 -4.75 -3.58
CA HIS A 93 24.50 -4.18 -3.42
C HIS A 93 24.40 -3.47 -2.06
N PRO A 94 23.91 -2.22 -2.02
CA PRO A 94 23.91 -1.40 -0.79
C PRO A 94 23.05 -1.99 0.34
N LEU A 95 22.10 -2.88 0.02
CA LEU A 95 21.23 -3.54 0.98
C LEU A 95 21.66 -4.97 1.33
N LYS A 96 22.80 -5.45 0.82
CA LYS A 96 23.25 -6.84 0.97
C LYS A 96 23.18 -7.31 2.43
N GLY A 97 23.82 -6.59 3.33
CA GLY A 97 23.84 -6.98 4.74
C GLY A 97 22.49 -6.80 5.45
N ALA A 98 21.72 -5.80 5.08
CA ALA A 98 20.42 -5.53 5.70
C ALA A 98 19.34 -6.57 5.30
N LEU A 99 19.45 -7.13 4.10
CA LEU A 99 18.49 -8.11 3.57
C LEU A 99 18.94 -9.57 3.73
N GLU A 100 20.06 -9.84 4.41
CA GLU A 100 20.38 -11.23 4.82
C GLU A 100 19.30 -11.73 5.80
N PRO A 101 18.85 -12.99 5.67
CA PRO A 101 17.70 -13.52 6.43
C PRO A 101 17.79 -13.37 7.95
N GLU A 102 18.99 -13.38 8.49
CA GLU A 102 19.22 -13.21 9.93
C GLU A 102 19.06 -11.77 10.44
N ASN A 103 19.02 -10.79 9.53
CA ASN A 103 19.00 -9.37 9.89
C ASN A 103 17.61 -8.73 9.80
N TRP A 104 16.61 -9.45 9.29
CA TRP A 104 15.24 -8.94 9.19
C TRP A 104 14.21 -10.03 9.44
N ASN A 105 13.00 -9.63 9.77
CA ASN A 105 11.87 -10.52 9.95
C ASN A 105 10.56 -9.84 9.50
N LEU A 106 9.61 -10.63 9.05
CA LEU A 106 8.25 -10.16 8.82
C LEU A 106 7.50 -10.13 10.14
N VAL A 107 6.80 -9.05 10.38
CA VAL A 107 5.94 -8.91 11.57
C VAL A 107 4.54 -9.34 11.16
N ASP A 108 4.05 -10.40 11.78
CA ASP A 108 2.65 -10.80 11.65
C ASP A 108 1.75 -9.74 12.28
N ILE A 109 0.69 -9.40 11.58
CA ILE A 109 -0.35 -8.49 12.06
C ILE A 109 -1.59 -9.36 12.28
N ASP A 110 -2.06 -9.46 13.52
CA ASP A 110 -3.19 -10.31 13.92
C ASP A 110 -4.45 -10.02 13.09
N ASP A 111 -4.67 -8.75 12.73
CA ASP A 111 -5.79 -8.32 11.90
C ASP A 111 -5.65 -8.70 10.42
N GLY A 112 -4.48 -9.14 10.01
CA GLY A 112 -4.17 -9.52 8.64
C GLY A 112 -3.41 -8.44 7.87
N THR A 113 -3.51 -8.49 6.55
CA THR A 113 -2.79 -7.57 5.66
C THR A 113 -3.73 -7.02 4.59
N TYR A 114 -3.27 -5.99 3.88
CA TYR A 114 -4.00 -5.37 2.77
C TYR A 114 -3.46 -5.91 1.45
N TYR A 115 -4.30 -6.60 0.69
CA TYR A 115 -3.99 -7.06 -0.65
C TYR A 115 -4.53 -6.09 -1.69
N ILE A 116 -3.69 -5.79 -2.66
CA ILE A 116 -4.08 -5.06 -3.86
C ILE A 116 -4.26 -6.08 -4.97
N ALA A 117 -5.45 -6.13 -5.55
CA ALA A 117 -5.70 -6.90 -6.74
C ALA A 117 -5.44 -6.01 -7.97
N GLU A 118 -4.60 -6.51 -8.87
CA GLU A 118 -4.41 -5.91 -10.18
C GLU A 118 -5.31 -6.60 -11.19
N TYR A 119 -5.86 -5.83 -12.12
CA TYR A 119 -6.86 -6.31 -13.06
C TYR A 119 -6.43 -6.03 -14.50
N ILE A 120 -6.70 -7.00 -15.38
CA ILE A 120 -6.73 -6.76 -16.82
C ILE A 120 -8.18 -6.51 -17.23
N GLY A 121 -8.40 -5.37 -17.89
CA GLY A 121 -9.69 -4.99 -18.46
C GLY A 121 -9.65 -4.98 -19.98
N ILE A 122 -10.71 -5.47 -20.62
CA ILE A 122 -10.92 -5.29 -22.06
C ILE A 122 -11.67 -3.98 -22.26
N LEU A 123 -10.98 -2.99 -22.82
CA LEU A 123 -11.60 -1.69 -23.11
C LEU A 123 -12.61 -1.83 -24.23
N ASP A 124 -13.76 -1.20 -24.09
CA ASP A 124 -14.71 -1.07 -25.19
C ASP A 124 -14.13 -0.14 -26.27
N LYS A 125 -14.19 -0.60 -27.53
CA LYS A 125 -13.67 0.13 -28.70
C LYS A 125 -14.73 0.13 -29.79
N ALA A 126 -15.25 1.29 -30.11
CA ALA A 126 -16.19 1.45 -31.21
C ALA A 126 -15.57 0.95 -32.52
N GLY A 127 -16.33 0.13 -33.26
CA GLY A 127 -15.88 -0.43 -34.54
C GLY A 127 -14.90 -1.58 -34.45
N ARG A 128 -14.71 -2.18 -33.27
CA ARG A 128 -13.91 -3.40 -33.12
C ARG A 128 -14.53 -4.53 -33.96
N SER A 129 -13.73 -5.20 -34.78
CA SER A 129 -14.17 -6.38 -35.52
C SER A 129 -14.43 -7.58 -34.63
N GLY A 130 -15.13 -8.60 -35.13
CA GLY A 130 -15.31 -9.86 -34.43
C GLY A 130 -13.98 -10.55 -34.16
N GLU A 131 -13.05 -10.55 -35.12
CA GLU A 131 -11.73 -11.14 -34.99
C GLU A 131 -10.89 -10.44 -33.89
N GLU A 132 -10.90 -9.09 -33.86
CA GLU A 132 -10.25 -8.31 -32.83
C GLU A 132 -10.84 -8.63 -31.45
N THR A 133 -12.15 -8.81 -31.35
CA THR A 133 -12.83 -9.15 -30.10
C THR A 133 -12.39 -10.52 -29.59
N GLU A 134 -12.34 -11.52 -30.46
CA GLU A 134 -11.90 -12.87 -30.09
C GLU A 134 -10.41 -12.90 -29.71
N ALA A 135 -9.56 -12.16 -30.41
CA ALA A 135 -8.14 -12.04 -30.08
C ALA A 135 -7.92 -11.43 -28.69
N VAL A 136 -8.66 -10.39 -28.32
CA VAL A 136 -8.55 -9.75 -26.98
C VAL A 136 -9.06 -10.69 -25.89
N LYS A 137 -10.12 -11.45 -26.11
CA LYS A 137 -10.60 -12.46 -25.18
C LYS A 137 -9.58 -13.57 -25.00
N ALA A 138 -9.05 -14.11 -26.10
CA ALA A 138 -8.01 -15.15 -26.05
C ALA A 138 -6.77 -14.69 -25.29
N PHE A 139 -6.36 -13.42 -25.44
CA PHE A 139 -5.29 -12.86 -24.63
C PHE A 139 -5.62 -12.82 -23.15
N ALA A 140 -6.83 -12.38 -22.78
CA ALA A 140 -7.24 -12.33 -21.39
C ALA A 140 -7.32 -13.73 -20.74
N GLU A 141 -7.82 -14.73 -21.49
CA GLU A 141 -7.86 -16.13 -21.07
C GLU A 141 -6.44 -16.71 -20.91
N TRP A 142 -5.56 -16.44 -21.87
CA TRP A 142 -4.15 -16.86 -21.79
C TRP A 142 -3.45 -16.23 -20.58
N PHE A 143 -3.64 -14.92 -20.35
CA PHE A 143 -3.05 -14.24 -19.21
C PHE A 143 -3.58 -14.75 -17.86
N GLY A 144 -4.85 -15.17 -17.81
CA GLY A 144 -5.48 -15.78 -16.64
C GLY A 144 -5.14 -17.27 -16.44
N SER A 145 -4.41 -17.91 -17.38
CA SER A 145 -4.06 -19.32 -17.25
C SER A 145 -3.10 -19.58 -16.10
N ALA A 146 -3.08 -20.82 -15.59
CA ALA A 146 -2.23 -21.18 -14.46
C ALA A 146 -0.75 -21.01 -14.77
N GLU A 147 -0.33 -21.44 -15.95
CA GLU A 147 1.07 -21.38 -16.39
C GLU A 147 1.54 -19.94 -16.54
N THR A 148 0.72 -19.08 -17.18
CA THR A 148 1.08 -17.67 -17.38
C THR A 148 1.11 -16.92 -16.08
N GLN A 149 0.14 -17.13 -15.21
CA GLN A 149 0.08 -16.50 -13.88
C GLN A 149 1.24 -16.97 -12.97
N ALA A 150 1.66 -18.22 -13.07
CA ALA A 150 2.83 -18.70 -12.33
C ALA A 150 4.12 -18.05 -12.84
N ALA A 151 4.33 -18.02 -14.17
CA ALA A 151 5.49 -17.36 -14.76
C ALA A 151 5.53 -15.85 -14.46
N TRP A 152 4.37 -15.17 -14.46
CA TRP A 152 4.28 -13.78 -14.06
C TRP A 152 4.63 -13.59 -12.57
N GLY A 153 4.13 -14.47 -11.70
CA GLY A 153 4.43 -14.44 -10.27
C GLY A 153 5.92 -14.64 -9.98
N GLU A 154 6.59 -15.51 -10.71
CA GLU A 154 8.02 -15.74 -10.61
C GLU A 154 8.84 -14.53 -11.09
N GLU A 155 8.49 -13.96 -12.24
CA GLU A 155 9.23 -12.82 -12.82
C GLU A 155 9.08 -11.51 -12.02
N PHE A 156 7.91 -11.30 -11.40
CA PHE A 156 7.57 -10.02 -10.75
C PHE A 156 7.35 -10.13 -9.24
N ASP A 157 7.74 -11.23 -8.61
CA ASP A 157 7.57 -11.49 -7.18
C ASP A 157 6.12 -11.22 -6.70
N SER A 158 5.14 -11.58 -7.53
CA SER A 158 3.74 -11.32 -7.25
C SER A 158 2.96 -12.59 -6.98
N TYR A 159 2.02 -12.52 -6.03
CA TYR A 159 1.16 -13.66 -5.75
C TYR A 159 0.07 -13.79 -6.83
N PRO A 160 -0.04 -14.97 -7.50
CA PRO A 160 -1.01 -15.15 -8.57
C PRO A 160 -2.45 -15.21 -8.05
N CYS A 161 -3.39 -14.61 -8.80
CA CYS A 161 -4.82 -14.71 -8.49
C CYS A 161 -5.43 -16.08 -8.84
N ASN A 162 -4.77 -16.85 -9.70
CA ASN A 162 -5.17 -18.21 -10.05
C ASN A 162 -4.60 -19.20 -9.03
N THR A 163 -5.46 -19.92 -8.32
CA THR A 163 -5.04 -20.88 -7.27
C THR A 163 -4.20 -22.04 -7.82
N ALA A 164 -4.44 -22.47 -9.07
CA ALA A 164 -3.61 -23.48 -9.71
C ALA A 164 -2.19 -22.95 -10.01
N ALA A 165 -2.08 -21.67 -10.37
CA ALA A 165 -0.80 -21.00 -10.55
C ALA A 165 -0.01 -20.91 -9.23
N ALA A 166 -0.67 -20.63 -8.12
CA ALA A 166 -0.05 -20.61 -6.81
C ALA A 166 0.59 -21.97 -6.46
N ASN A 167 -0.07 -23.08 -6.80
CA ASN A 167 0.48 -24.42 -6.59
C ASN A 167 1.67 -24.75 -7.52
N ILE A 168 1.71 -24.16 -8.70
CA ILE A 168 2.86 -24.28 -9.61
C ILE A 168 4.06 -23.50 -9.05
N LEU A 169 3.81 -22.26 -8.63
CA LEU A 169 4.85 -21.35 -8.14
C LEU A 169 5.40 -21.79 -6.78
N TYR A 170 4.55 -22.34 -5.91
CA TYR A 170 4.91 -22.76 -4.55
C TYR A 170 4.61 -24.25 -4.32
N PRO A 171 5.34 -25.17 -4.97
CA PRO A 171 5.07 -26.61 -4.88
C PRO A 171 5.29 -27.16 -3.47
N ASP A 172 6.17 -26.55 -2.68
CA ASP A 172 6.48 -26.96 -1.30
C ASP A 172 5.59 -26.27 -0.26
N GLY A 173 4.65 -25.43 -0.69
CA GLY A 173 3.72 -24.72 0.15
C GLY A 173 3.74 -23.20 -0.04
N ILE A 174 2.58 -22.58 0.09
CA ILE A 174 2.41 -21.14 -0.07
C ILE A 174 3.11 -20.42 1.09
N PRO A 175 3.98 -19.42 0.82
CA PRO A 175 4.63 -18.63 1.87
C PRO A 175 3.61 -17.99 2.84
N ALA A 176 3.94 -17.99 4.14
CA ALA A 176 3.04 -17.54 5.20
C ALA A 176 2.48 -16.13 4.96
N ILE A 177 3.28 -15.24 4.38
CA ILE A 177 2.87 -13.86 4.05
C ILE A 177 1.63 -13.80 3.12
N TYR A 178 1.45 -14.81 2.24
CA TYR A 178 0.31 -14.87 1.33
C TYR A 178 -0.91 -15.60 1.93
N THR A 179 -0.76 -16.15 3.13
CA THR A 179 -1.85 -16.80 3.87
C THR A 179 -2.49 -15.91 4.91
N LEU A 180 -1.97 -14.70 5.10
CA LEU A 180 -2.53 -13.71 6.02
C LEU A 180 -3.95 -13.31 5.58
N LYS A 181 -4.80 -13.04 6.58
CA LYS A 181 -6.16 -12.55 6.31
C LYS A 181 -6.11 -11.25 5.52
N ASN A 182 -6.86 -11.18 4.41
CA ASN A 182 -7.04 -9.92 3.69
C ASN A 182 -8.17 -9.10 4.32
N PHE A 183 -7.84 -8.17 5.19
CA PHE A 183 -8.83 -7.33 5.85
C PHE A 183 -9.55 -6.37 4.88
N ALA A 184 -9.01 -6.13 3.68
CA ALA A 184 -9.67 -5.31 2.67
C ALA A 184 -11.05 -5.86 2.27
N LEU A 185 -11.27 -7.17 2.40
CA LEU A 185 -12.54 -7.84 2.15
C LEU A 185 -13.45 -7.92 3.38
N SER A 186 -12.97 -7.53 4.55
CA SER A 186 -13.78 -7.47 5.76
C SER A 186 -14.73 -6.28 5.70
N LYS A 187 -15.92 -6.41 6.29
CA LYS A 187 -16.86 -5.30 6.41
C LYS A 187 -16.39 -4.31 7.47
N VAL A 188 -16.56 -3.03 7.17
CA VAL A 188 -16.40 -1.95 8.14
C VAL A 188 -17.61 -1.98 9.07
N GLU A 189 -17.37 -2.02 10.38
CA GLU A 189 -18.42 -2.07 11.39
C GLU A 189 -19.40 -0.88 11.23
N GLY A 190 -20.67 -1.15 11.31
CA GLY A 190 -21.72 -0.14 11.14
C GLY A 190 -22.02 0.25 9.69
N THR A 191 -21.42 -0.41 8.70
CA THR A 191 -21.68 -0.16 7.27
C THR A 191 -21.93 -1.45 6.50
N ASP A 192 -22.43 -1.34 5.27
CA ASP A 192 -22.48 -2.47 4.33
C ASP A 192 -21.23 -2.60 3.46
N MET A 193 -20.29 -1.65 3.54
CA MET A 193 -19.08 -1.60 2.73
C MET A 193 -18.01 -2.56 3.26
N THR A 194 -17.28 -3.18 2.36
CA THR A 194 -15.98 -3.75 2.66
C THR A 194 -14.99 -2.63 2.95
N TYR A 195 -13.88 -2.96 3.60
CA TYR A 195 -12.82 -1.96 3.84
C TYR A 195 -12.28 -1.37 2.53
N ALA A 196 -12.10 -2.21 1.48
CA ALA A 196 -11.66 -1.72 0.17
C ALA A 196 -12.64 -0.71 -0.45
N GLU A 197 -13.94 -0.96 -0.35
CA GLU A 197 -14.97 -0.03 -0.82
C GLU A 197 -14.97 1.26 0.00
N TYR A 198 -14.79 1.15 1.31
CA TYR A 198 -14.72 2.30 2.21
C TYR A 198 -13.50 3.18 1.90
N VAL A 199 -12.33 2.58 1.71
CA VAL A 199 -11.12 3.28 1.28
C VAL A 199 -11.34 4.00 -0.06
N ALA A 200 -11.93 3.31 -1.04
CA ALA A 200 -12.21 3.90 -2.34
C ALA A 200 -13.16 5.10 -2.25
N ALA A 201 -14.15 5.04 -1.36
CA ALA A 201 -15.11 6.12 -1.14
C ALA A 201 -14.49 7.35 -0.46
N HIS A 202 -13.54 7.16 0.46
CA HIS A 202 -13.02 8.22 1.34
C HIS A 202 -11.58 8.66 1.03
N SER A 203 -10.85 7.99 0.15
CA SER A 203 -9.42 8.26 -0.10
C SER A 203 -9.12 9.71 -0.49
N SER A 204 -10.01 10.33 -1.27
CA SER A 204 -9.87 11.75 -1.64
C SER A 204 -10.05 12.69 -0.45
N GLU A 205 -10.99 12.41 0.42
CA GLU A 205 -11.22 13.18 1.65
C GLU A 205 -10.00 13.07 2.58
N TRP A 206 -9.45 11.89 2.75
CA TRP A 206 -8.26 11.67 3.56
C TRP A 206 -7.05 12.43 3.02
N THR A 207 -6.84 12.39 1.71
CA THR A 207 -5.79 13.18 1.06
C THR A 207 -5.98 14.67 1.30
N ASN A 208 -7.19 15.16 1.19
CA ASN A 208 -7.52 16.56 1.42
C ASN A 208 -7.27 16.98 2.88
N ILE A 209 -7.71 16.17 3.85
CA ILE A 209 -7.47 16.42 5.29
C ILE A 209 -5.97 16.52 5.57
N MET A 210 -5.18 15.54 5.11
CA MET A 210 -3.73 15.56 5.31
C MET A 210 -3.08 16.79 4.67
N THR A 211 -3.48 17.13 3.45
CA THR A 211 -2.99 18.29 2.72
C THR A 211 -3.35 19.60 3.44
N ASN A 212 -4.60 19.76 3.84
CA ASN A 212 -5.08 20.96 4.49
C ASN A 212 -4.51 21.16 5.90
N LEU A 213 -4.22 20.06 6.60
CA LEU A 213 -3.51 20.09 7.88
C LEU A 213 -1.98 20.20 7.72
N GLY A 214 -1.46 20.12 6.49
CA GLY A 214 -0.05 20.36 6.18
C GLY A 214 0.90 19.24 6.54
N PHE A 215 0.44 18.08 7.06
CA PHE A 215 1.37 17.03 7.45
C PHE A 215 1.64 15.98 6.37
N TYR A 216 0.78 15.88 5.37
CA TYR A 216 0.97 14.98 4.24
C TYR A 216 2.15 15.39 3.35
N TRP A 217 2.32 16.69 3.15
CA TRP A 217 3.37 17.30 2.35
C TRP A 217 4.42 18.02 3.21
N ALA A 218 4.32 17.89 4.54
CA ALA A 218 5.27 18.54 5.41
C ALA A 218 6.69 18.12 5.03
N ASP A 219 7.51 19.10 4.70
CA ASP A 219 8.95 18.93 4.74
C ASP A 219 9.30 18.60 6.19
N ALA A 220 9.99 17.49 6.42
CA ALA A 220 10.38 17.07 7.76
C ALA A 220 11.25 18.13 8.49
N SER A 221 11.78 19.10 7.77
CA SER A 221 12.47 20.25 8.32
C SER A 221 11.55 21.36 8.83
N ALA A 222 10.27 21.36 8.43
CA ALA A 222 9.31 22.36 8.89
C ALA A 222 8.56 21.78 10.10
N ALA A 223 8.69 22.44 11.24
CA ALA A 223 7.87 22.14 12.41
C ALA A 223 6.39 22.43 12.07
N VAL A 224 5.64 21.38 11.84
CA VAL A 224 4.20 21.49 11.63
C VAL A 224 3.57 21.79 12.99
N ALA A 225 2.93 22.97 13.12
CA ALA A 225 2.23 23.33 14.33
C ALA A 225 1.11 22.32 14.59
N GLU A 226 0.94 21.95 15.86
CA GLU A 226 -0.16 21.08 16.23
C GLU A 226 -1.50 21.76 15.92
N PRO A 227 -2.39 21.09 15.19
CA PRO A 227 -3.72 21.64 14.93
C PRO A 227 -4.51 21.79 16.23
N ASP A 228 -5.37 22.80 16.30
CA ASP A 228 -6.38 22.88 17.36
C ASP A 228 -7.52 21.91 17.06
N TRP A 229 -7.31 20.66 17.45
CA TRP A 229 -8.16 19.51 17.11
C TRP A 229 -9.63 19.68 17.49
N ASP A 230 -9.89 20.47 18.53
CA ASP A 230 -11.25 20.68 19.05
C ASP A 230 -12.03 21.74 18.25
N ASN A 231 -11.34 22.58 17.48
CA ASN A 231 -11.90 23.68 16.71
C ASN A 231 -11.72 23.54 15.20
N LEU A 232 -11.38 22.33 14.69
CA LEU A 232 -11.23 22.11 13.26
C LEU A 232 -12.59 22.07 12.54
N ASP A 233 -12.67 22.77 11.42
CA ASP A 233 -13.79 22.65 10.47
C ASP A 233 -13.54 21.46 9.53
N TRP A 234 -13.94 20.27 9.98
CA TRP A 234 -13.76 19.03 9.22
C TRP A 234 -14.46 19.08 7.87
N ALA A 235 -15.61 19.75 7.76
CA ALA A 235 -16.33 19.88 6.49
C ALA A 235 -15.52 20.66 5.44
N THR A 236 -14.73 21.64 5.87
CA THR A 236 -13.79 22.35 4.98
C THR A 236 -12.55 21.51 4.71
N LEU A 237 -12.01 20.78 5.70
CA LEU A 237 -10.80 20.00 5.55
C LEU A 237 -10.94 18.81 4.60
N THR A 238 -12.14 18.25 4.46
CA THR A 238 -12.42 17.16 3.49
C THR A 238 -12.47 17.63 2.04
N GLN A 239 -12.52 18.94 1.79
CA GLN A 239 -12.55 19.49 0.44
C GLN A 239 -11.14 19.71 -0.12
N ALA A 240 -11.01 19.67 -1.45
CA ALA A 240 -9.75 20.00 -2.09
C ALA A 240 -9.28 21.40 -1.70
N ALA A 241 -7.99 21.55 -1.45
CA ALA A 241 -7.37 22.85 -1.20
C ALA A 241 -7.61 23.78 -2.40
N LYS A 242 -8.03 25.02 -2.11
CA LYS A 242 -8.31 26.05 -3.13
C LYS A 242 -7.03 26.68 -3.64
#